data_ceb856ebeac2a08b8f71e6731e1330e2
#
_entry.id   ceb856ebeac2a08b8f71e6731e1330e2
#
_cell.length_a   1.000
_cell.length_b   1.000
_cell.length_c   1.000
_cell.angle_alpha   90.00
_cell.angle_beta   90.00
_cell.angle_gamma   90.00
#
_symmetry.space_group_name_H-M   'P 1'
#
loop_
_entity.id
_entity.type
_entity.pdbx_description
1 polymer ?
#
loop_
_entity_poly.entity_id
_entity_poly.type
_entity_poly.pdbx_seq_one_letter_code
_entity_poly.pdbx_strand_id
1 'polypeptide(L)'
;MNKVIARHKFWLHQTECNISTAYVEVLHEYQTVVMYMDDFEEIDSYTTCSKKEALKLHESLVEQWKDKLNKNRLVKADRDSLVIPA
;
A
#
# COMPACT_ATOMS: atom_id res chain seq x y z
N MET A 1 3.05 -19.64 -12.96
CA MET A 1 1.90 -19.18 -12.17
C MET A 1 2.36 -18.23 -11.08
N ASN A 2 1.61 -17.17 -10.85
CA ASN A 2 1.99 -16.19 -9.81
C ASN A 2 1.42 -16.62 -8.47
N LYS A 3 2.18 -16.38 -7.41
CA LYS A 3 1.76 -16.79 -6.07
C LYS A 3 1.79 -15.59 -5.13
N VAL A 4 0.65 -15.21 -4.60
CA VAL A 4 0.56 -14.14 -3.60
C VAL A 4 1.14 -14.65 -2.29
N ILE A 5 2.12 -13.93 -1.73
CA ILE A 5 2.76 -14.32 -0.48
C ILE A 5 2.38 -13.40 0.68
N ALA A 6 1.86 -12.23 0.40
CA ALA A 6 1.40 -11.30 1.43
C ALA A 6 0.38 -10.34 0.86
N ARG A 7 -0.59 -9.97 1.67
CA ARG A 7 -1.64 -9.05 1.26
C ARG A 7 -2.14 -8.28 2.47
N HIS A 8 -2.37 -6.98 2.27
CA HIS A 8 -2.92 -6.11 3.31
C HIS A 8 -3.96 -5.20 2.69
N LYS A 9 -5.15 -5.14 3.33
CA LYS A 9 -6.25 -4.30 2.88
C LYS A 9 -6.30 -3.03 3.73
N PHE A 10 -6.56 -1.90 3.08
CA PHE A 10 -6.78 -0.65 3.78
C PHE A 10 -7.79 0.20 3.00
N TRP A 11 -8.23 1.30 3.61
CA TRP A 11 -9.24 2.17 3.01
C TRP A 11 -8.67 3.57 2.84
N LEU A 12 -8.86 4.14 1.67
CA LEU A 12 -8.40 5.48 1.35
C LEU A 12 -9.55 6.23 0.70
N HIS A 13 -10.01 7.31 1.34
CA HIS A 13 -11.15 8.09 0.83
C HIS A 13 -12.37 7.21 0.53
N GLN A 14 -12.68 6.30 1.45
CA GLN A 14 -13.82 5.40 1.32
C GLN A 14 -13.69 4.38 0.18
N THR A 15 -12.52 4.26 -0.38
CA THR A 15 -12.23 3.28 -1.43
C THR A 15 -11.33 2.19 -0.86
N GLU A 16 -11.69 0.95 -1.13
CA GLU A 16 -10.87 -0.17 -0.71
C GLU A 16 -9.57 -0.22 -1.51
N CYS A 17 -8.45 -0.37 -0.82
CA CYS A 17 -7.14 -0.48 -1.43
C CYS A 17 -6.43 -1.73 -0.94
N ASN A 18 -5.44 -2.17 -1.69
CA ASN A 18 -4.72 -3.39 -1.38
C ASN A 18 -3.23 -3.21 -1.62
N ILE A 19 -2.42 -3.74 -0.69
CA ILE A 19 -0.99 -3.90 -0.90
C ILE A 19 -0.78 -5.40 -1.06
N SER A 20 -0.34 -5.82 -2.23
CA SER A 20 -0.22 -7.24 -2.55
C SER A 20 1.20 -7.54 -3.02
N THR A 21 1.83 -8.54 -2.44
CA THR A 21 3.15 -9.00 -2.84
C THR A 21 3.03 -10.41 -3.38
N ALA A 22 3.54 -10.62 -4.59
CA ALA A 22 3.44 -11.91 -5.26
C ALA A 22 4.77 -12.29 -5.90
N TYR A 23 5.02 -13.59 -5.96
CA TYR A 23 6.14 -14.12 -6.72
C TYR A 23 5.70 -14.31 -8.17
N VAL A 24 6.43 -13.71 -9.09
CA VAL A 24 6.16 -13.82 -10.52
C VAL A 24 7.14 -14.83 -11.10
N GLU A 25 6.65 -16.03 -11.33
CA GLU A 25 7.48 -17.18 -11.71
C GLU A 25 8.25 -16.94 -13.00
N VAL A 26 7.60 -16.38 -14.00
CA VAL A 26 8.24 -16.15 -15.30
C VAL A 26 9.43 -15.23 -15.20
N LEU A 27 9.36 -14.24 -14.31
CA LEU A 27 10.42 -13.25 -14.14
C LEU A 27 11.41 -13.61 -13.04
N HIS A 28 11.11 -14.64 -12.26
CA HIS A 28 11.91 -15.03 -11.08
C HIS A 28 12.12 -13.86 -10.12
N GLU A 29 11.08 -13.08 -9.92
CA GLU A 29 11.16 -11.91 -9.04
C GLU A 29 9.85 -11.72 -8.29
N TYR A 30 9.88 -10.86 -7.27
CA TYR A 30 8.70 -10.55 -6.47
C TYR A 30 8.21 -9.16 -6.84
N GLN A 31 6.90 -9.01 -6.96
CA GLN A 31 6.29 -7.72 -7.24
C GLN A 31 5.34 -7.35 -6.12
N THR A 32 5.45 -6.11 -5.65
CA THR A 32 4.55 -5.55 -4.66
C THR A 32 3.78 -4.41 -5.30
N VAL A 33 2.46 -4.49 -5.28
CA VAL A 33 1.60 -3.53 -5.94
C VAL A 33 0.63 -2.94 -4.93
N VAL A 34 0.48 -1.63 -4.96
CA VAL A 34 -0.53 -0.91 -4.20
C VAL A 34 -1.58 -0.43 -5.20
N MET A 35 -2.84 -0.79 -4.98
CA MET A 35 -3.87 -0.47 -5.96
C MET A 35 -5.24 -0.19 -5.32
N TYR A 36 -6.06 0.57 -6.04
CA TYR A 36 -7.48 0.70 -5.73
C TYR A 36 -8.20 -0.56 -6.20
N MET A 37 -9.10 -1.07 -5.38
CA MET A 37 -9.77 -2.33 -5.72
C MET A 37 -11.03 -2.15 -6.54
N ASP A 38 -11.60 -0.96 -6.61
CA ASP A 38 -12.83 -0.74 -7.38
C ASP A 38 -12.58 -0.73 -8.89
N ASP A 39 -11.48 -0.15 -9.33
CA ASP A 39 -11.14 -0.10 -10.76
C ASP A 39 -9.78 -0.73 -11.06
N PHE A 40 -9.13 -1.30 -10.05
CA PHE A 40 -7.81 -1.93 -10.14
C PHE A 40 -6.72 -0.96 -10.64
N GLU A 41 -6.91 0.32 -10.36
CA GLU A 41 -5.90 1.31 -10.71
C GLU A 41 -4.69 1.17 -9.79
N GLU A 42 -3.52 1.06 -10.40
CA GLU A 42 -2.27 0.91 -9.67
C GLU A 42 -1.83 2.26 -9.11
N ILE A 43 -1.56 2.31 -7.81
CA ILE A 43 -1.03 3.51 -7.15
C ILE A 43 0.49 3.49 -7.19
N ASP A 44 1.07 2.34 -6.82
CA ASP A 44 2.52 2.15 -6.77
C ASP A 44 2.86 0.71 -7.07
N SER A 45 4.06 0.49 -7.58
CA SER A 45 4.52 -0.87 -7.85
C SER A 45 6.03 -0.95 -7.65
N TYR A 46 6.48 -2.07 -7.10
CA TYR A 46 7.88 -2.30 -6.74
C TYR A 46 8.28 -3.71 -7.12
N THR A 47 9.56 -3.88 -7.43
CA THR A 47 10.13 -5.20 -7.76
C THR A 47 11.29 -5.49 -6.84
N THR A 48 11.34 -6.72 -6.31
CA THR A 48 12.45 -7.19 -5.48
C THR A 48 12.88 -8.56 -5.94
N CYS A 49 14.14 -8.93 -5.63
CA CYS A 49 14.73 -10.18 -6.11
C CYS A 49 14.63 -11.33 -5.13
N SER A 50 14.34 -11.08 -3.86
CA SER A 50 14.27 -12.14 -2.86
C SER A 50 12.99 -12.02 -2.03
N LYS A 51 12.56 -13.16 -1.50
CA LYS A 51 11.36 -13.21 -0.65
C LYS A 51 11.55 -12.35 0.60
N LYS A 52 12.74 -12.39 1.19
CA LYS A 52 13.04 -11.61 2.38
C LYS A 52 12.89 -10.11 2.14
N GLU A 53 13.44 -9.64 1.02
CA GLU A 53 13.33 -8.23 0.65
C GLU A 53 11.88 -7.85 0.33
N ALA A 54 11.17 -8.75 -0.34
CA ALA A 54 9.78 -8.53 -0.70
C ALA A 54 8.90 -8.37 0.54
N LEU A 55 9.05 -9.23 1.52
CA LEU A 55 8.27 -9.16 2.75
C LEU A 55 8.63 -7.93 3.57
N LYS A 56 9.90 -7.56 3.59
CA LYS A 56 10.37 -6.38 4.28
C LYS A 56 9.78 -5.11 3.66
N LEU A 57 9.78 -5.05 2.34
CA LEU A 57 9.18 -3.95 1.60
C LEU A 57 7.67 -3.89 1.85
N HIS A 58 7.00 -5.03 1.85
CA HIS A 58 5.57 -5.11 2.10
C HIS A 58 5.24 -4.50 3.47
N GLU A 59 5.97 -4.89 4.50
CA GLU A 59 5.77 -4.35 5.85
C GLU A 59 6.02 -2.85 5.91
N SER A 60 7.07 -2.39 5.23
CA SER A 60 7.37 -0.96 5.14
C SER A 60 6.23 -0.17 4.51
N LEU A 61 5.66 -0.70 3.45
CA LEU A 61 4.55 -0.05 2.76
C LEU A 61 3.30 -0.02 3.64
N VAL A 62 3.03 -1.10 4.37
CA VAL A 62 1.91 -1.13 5.30
C VAL A 62 2.06 -0.02 6.34
N GLU A 63 3.24 0.14 6.90
CA GLU A 63 3.52 1.18 7.88
C GLU A 63 3.40 2.58 7.29
N GLN A 64 3.93 2.79 6.08
CA GLN A 64 3.84 4.06 5.39
C GLN A 64 2.40 4.48 5.14
N TRP A 65 1.57 3.56 4.70
CA TRP A 65 0.19 3.88 4.41
C TRP A 65 -0.63 4.11 5.67
N LYS A 66 -0.33 3.40 6.75
CA LYS A 66 -0.94 3.66 8.06
C LYS A 66 -0.61 5.08 8.53
N ASP A 67 0.64 5.48 8.41
CA ASP A 67 1.08 6.81 8.78
C ASP A 67 0.39 7.89 7.93
N LYS A 68 0.31 7.66 6.64
CA LYS A 68 -0.38 8.59 5.74
C LYS A 68 -1.83 8.80 6.13
N LEU A 69 -2.52 7.71 6.43
CA LEU A 69 -3.91 7.78 6.84
C LEU A 69 -4.07 8.51 8.16
N ASN A 70 -3.18 8.26 9.10
CA ASN A 70 -3.21 8.94 10.40
C ASN A 70 -2.94 10.44 10.23
N LYS A 71 -1.97 10.79 9.40
CA LYS A 71 -1.64 12.20 9.14
C LYS A 71 -2.80 12.90 8.46
N ASN A 72 -3.43 12.28 7.50
CA ASN A 72 -4.59 12.85 6.83
C ASN A 72 -5.73 13.09 7.80
N ARG A 73 -5.93 12.14 8.72
CA ARG A 73 -6.96 12.24 9.74
C ARG A 73 -6.67 13.40 10.70
N LEU A 74 -5.42 13.55 11.12
CA LEU A 74 -5.02 14.65 11.99
C LEU A 74 -5.16 15.99 11.30
N VAL A 75 -4.77 16.08 10.05
CA VAL A 75 -4.92 17.32 9.28
C VAL A 75 -6.38 17.71 9.18
N LYS A 76 -7.27 16.76 8.97
CA LYS A 76 -8.70 17.03 8.94
C LYS A 76 -9.19 17.57 10.27
N ALA A 77 -8.79 16.95 11.36
CA ALA A 77 -9.17 17.39 12.69
C ALA A 77 -8.67 18.81 12.96
N ASP A 78 -7.44 19.07 12.62
CA ASP A 78 -6.85 20.40 12.78
C ASP A 78 -7.60 21.43 11.95
N ARG A 79 -7.93 21.08 10.74
CA ARG A 79 -8.65 21.98 9.85
C ARG A 79 -10.01 22.32 10.39
N ASP A 80 -10.69 21.33 10.97
CA ASP A 80 -12.01 21.53 11.55
C ASP A 80 -11.97 22.38 12.80
N SER A 81 -10.94 22.24 13.62
CA SER A 81 -10.87 22.92 14.90
C SER A 81 -10.13 24.24 14.85
N LEU A 82 -9.10 24.35 14.03
CA LEU A 82 -8.21 25.50 14.03
C LEU A 82 -8.17 26.26 12.73
N VAL A 83 -8.78 25.71 11.70
CA VAL A 83 -8.72 26.29 10.37
C VAL A 83 -7.28 26.47 9.92
N ILE A 84 -6.46 25.53 10.24
CA ILE A 84 -5.08 25.61 9.86
C ILE A 84 -4.94 25.29 8.40
N PRO A 85 -4.25 26.11 7.67
CA PRO A 85 -3.89 25.76 6.32
C PRO A 85 -2.93 24.61 6.41
N ALA A 86 -3.33 23.53 5.94
CA ALA A 86 -2.50 22.35 6.02
C ALA A 86 -1.34 22.49 5.04
#